data_e687b1e75bca8dc268dc098c5225a530
#
_entry.id   e687b1e75bca8dc268dc098c5225a530
#
_cell.length_a   1.000
_cell.length_b   1.000
_cell.length_c   1.000
_cell.angle_alpha   90.00
_cell.angle_beta   90.00
_cell.angle_gamma   90.00
#
_symmetry.space_group_name_H-M   'P 1'
#
loop_
_entity.id
_entity.type
_entity.pdbx_description
1 polymer ?
#
loop_
_entity_poly.entity_id
_entity_poly.type
_entity_poly.pdbx_seq_one_letter_code
_entity_poly.pdbx_strand_id
1 'polypeptide(L)' 'MGSIPLAPFEKLLKESGAKRVSKSATKAFVDFLEEIGMDIGREASDLARHAGRKTVIDADIHLVKKRKR' A
#
# COMPACT_ATOMS: atom_id res chain seq x y z
N MET A 1 -5.61 1.31 12.53
CA MET A 1 -4.34 2.02 12.40
C MET A 1 -4.56 3.51 12.28
N GLY A 2 -4.78 4.14 13.41
CA GLY A 2 -5.25 5.50 13.41
C GLY A 2 -4.21 6.60 13.32
N SER A 3 -2.92 6.28 13.25
CA SER A 3 -1.91 7.31 13.42
C SER A 3 -0.90 7.42 12.27
N ILE A 4 -1.35 7.13 11.04
CA ILE A 4 -0.48 7.31 9.89
C ILE A 4 -0.38 8.81 9.59
N PRO A 5 0.84 9.36 9.47
CA PRO A 5 1.00 10.77 9.08
C PRO A 5 0.41 11.00 7.71
N LEU A 6 -0.33 12.08 7.56
CA LEU A 6 -1.00 12.39 6.28
C LEU A 6 -0.11 13.16 5.31
N ALA A 7 0.87 13.90 5.83
CA ALA A 7 1.66 14.81 5.00
C ALA A 7 2.35 14.14 3.79
N PRO A 8 2.99 12.97 3.94
CA PRO A 8 3.61 12.32 2.78
C PRO A 8 2.61 11.95 1.70
N PHE A 9 1.40 11.59 2.10
CA PHE A 9 0.37 11.18 1.14
C PHE A 9 -0.28 12.36 0.46
N GLU A 10 -0.42 13.47 1.18
CA GLU A 10 -0.86 14.72 0.57
C GLU A 10 0.15 15.17 -0.49
N LYS A 11 1.43 15.07 -0.18
CA LYS A 11 2.50 15.39 -1.12
C LYS A 11 2.42 14.50 -2.36
N LEU A 12 2.18 13.20 -2.15
CA LEU A 12 2.06 12.25 -3.26
C LEU A 12 0.93 12.64 -4.20
N LEU A 13 -0.22 13.01 -3.64
CA LEU A 13 -1.36 13.44 -4.45
C LEU A 13 -1.05 14.71 -5.24
N LYS A 14 -0.33 15.66 -4.62
CA LYS A 14 0.08 16.88 -5.31
C LYS A 14 1.07 16.59 -6.43
N GLU A 15 2.02 15.71 -6.19
CA GLU A 15 2.99 15.31 -7.21
C GLU A 15 2.33 14.59 -8.38
N SER A 16 1.17 13.99 -8.13
CA SER A 16 0.42 13.30 -9.18
C SER A 16 -0.42 14.26 -10.03
N GLY A 17 -0.42 15.55 -9.71
CA GLY A 17 -1.09 16.55 -10.51
C GLY A 17 -2.15 17.40 -9.81
N ALA A 18 -2.49 17.09 -8.57
CA ALA A 18 -3.49 17.86 -7.85
C ALA A 18 -2.88 19.17 -7.34
N LYS A 19 -3.53 20.30 -7.64
CA LYS A 19 -3.05 21.59 -7.13
C LYS A 19 -3.34 21.75 -5.66
N ARG A 20 -4.49 21.29 -5.22
CA ARG A 20 -4.91 21.36 -3.83
C ARG A 20 -5.48 20.01 -3.42
N VAL A 21 -5.29 19.66 -2.17
CA VAL A 21 -5.80 18.40 -1.63
C VAL A 21 -6.39 18.70 -0.26
N SER A 22 -7.65 18.34 -0.06
CA SER A 22 -8.29 18.50 1.23
C SER A 22 -7.78 17.44 2.20
N LYS A 23 -7.88 17.72 3.50
CA LYS A 23 -7.50 16.72 4.51
C LYS A 23 -8.37 15.47 4.40
N SER A 24 -9.66 15.65 4.14
CA SER A 24 -10.56 14.50 4.01
C SER A 24 -10.21 13.65 2.79
N ALA A 25 -9.77 14.28 1.69
CA ALA A 25 -9.32 13.53 0.51
C ALA A 25 -8.06 12.74 0.81
N THR A 26 -7.12 13.34 1.54
CA THR A 26 -5.88 12.64 1.91
C THR A 26 -6.20 11.45 2.81
N LYS A 27 -7.11 11.63 3.76
CA LYS A 27 -7.50 10.55 4.66
C LYS A 27 -8.16 9.40 3.88
N ALA A 28 -9.06 9.73 2.96
CA ALA A 28 -9.71 8.72 2.12
C ALA A 28 -8.68 7.97 1.29
N PHE A 29 -7.69 8.68 0.77
CA PHE A 29 -6.60 8.08 0.00
C PHE A 29 -5.80 7.10 0.86
N VAL A 30 -5.45 7.50 2.07
CA VAL A 30 -4.69 6.63 2.99
C VAL A 30 -5.52 5.40 3.35
N ASP A 31 -6.80 5.56 3.65
CA ASP A 31 -7.68 4.44 3.96
C ASP A 31 -7.72 3.44 2.80
N PHE A 32 -7.82 3.95 1.59
CA PHE A 32 -7.83 3.12 0.38
C PHE A 32 -6.51 2.38 0.21
N LEU A 33 -5.39 3.08 0.43
CA LEU A 33 -4.07 2.45 0.36
C LEU A 33 -3.89 1.36 1.41
N GLU A 34 -4.44 1.56 2.61
CA GLU A 34 -4.38 0.54 3.64
C GLU A 34 -5.12 -0.73 3.22
N GLU A 35 -6.28 -0.58 2.57
CA GLU A 35 -7.02 -1.73 2.08
C GLU A 35 -6.21 -2.49 1.02
N ILE A 36 -5.65 -1.76 0.07
CA ILE A 36 -4.80 -2.35 -0.96
C ILE A 36 -3.58 -3.02 -0.33
N GLY A 37 -2.97 -2.33 0.64
CA GLY A 37 -1.81 -2.85 1.35
C GLY A 37 -2.11 -4.16 2.07
N MET A 38 -3.28 -4.28 2.69
CA MET A 38 -3.69 -5.51 3.36
C MET A 38 -3.83 -6.65 2.36
N ASP A 39 -4.43 -6.38 1.20
CA ASP A 39 -4.58 -7.41 0.18
C ASP A 39 -3.23 -7.87 -0.34
N ILE A 40 -2.34 -6.94 -0.61
CA ILE A 40 -0.98 -7.26 -1.07
C ILE A 40 -0.24 -8.05 0.00
N GLY A 41 -0.37 -7.62 1.25
CA GLY A 41 0.28 -8.29 2.38
C GLY A 41 -0.18 -9.72 2.55
N ARG A 42 -1.48 -9.97 2.41
CA ARG A 42 -2.02 -11.33 2.52
C ARG A 42 -1.46 -12.23 1.43
N GLU A 43 -1.45 -11.77 0.18
CA GLU A 43 -0.90 -12.56 -0.91
C GLU A 43 0.59 -12.80 -0.75
N ALA A 44 1.34 -11.76 -0.35
CA ALA A 44 2.78 -11.90 -0.14
C ALA A 44 3.08 -12.88 0.99
N SER A 45 2.28 -12.83 2.07
CA SER A 45 2.41 -13.76 3.18
C SER A 45 2.15 -15.20 2.74
N ASP A 46 1.14 -15.40 1.90
CA ASP A 46 0.85 -16.72 1.36
C ASP A 46 2.00 -17.24 0.50
N LEU A 47 2.57 -16.37 -0.33
CA LEU A 47 3.71 -16.77 -1.17
C LEU A 47 4.92 -17.19 -0.32
N ALA A 48 5.21 -16.40 0.72
CA ALA A 48 6.30 -16.72 1.62
C ALA A 48 6.06 -18.07 2.29
N ARG A 49 4.85 -18.29 2.77
CA ARG A 49 4.49 -19.51 3.46
C ARG A 49 4.60 -20.73 2.54
N HIS A 50 4.15 -20.61 1.30
CA HIS A 50 4.28 -21.70 0.32
C HIS A 50 5.73 -22.02 0.00
N ALA A 51 6.61 -21.03 0.12
CA ALA A 51 8.05 -21.24 -0.05
C ALA A 51 8.74 -21.72 1.23
N GLY A 52 7.98 -22.00 2.28
CA GLY A 52 8.53 -22.48 3.54
C GLY A 52 9.19 -21.40 4.38
N ARG A 53 8.87 -20.12 4.13
CA ARG A 53 9.46 -19.01 4.86
C ARG A 53 8.45 -18.35 5.78
N LYS A 54 8.93 -17.78 6.87
CA LYS A 54 8.13 -16.95 7.78
C LYS A 54 8.30 -15.46 7.47
N THR A 55 9.27 -15.12 6.65
CA THR A 55 9.59 -13.74 6.31
C THR A 55 9.11 -13.43 4.91
N VAL A 56 8.35 -12.34 4.77
CA VAL A 56 7.99 -11.79 3.46
C VAL A 56 9.22 -11.04 2.95
N ILE A 57 9.63 -11.33 1.74
CA ILE A 57 10.78 -10.67 1.11
C ILE A 57 10.30 -9.90 -0.11
N ASP A 58 11.19 -9.08 -0.67
CA ASP A 58 10.85 -8.23 -1.82
C ASP A 58 10.38 -9.05 -3.02
N ALA A 59 10.93 -10.23 -3.22
CA ALA A 59 10.50 -11.10 -4.32
C ALA A 59 9.01 -11.42 -4.23
N ASP A 60 8.50 -11.61 -3.00
CA ASP A 60 7.07 -11.89 -2.79
C ASP A 60 6.23 -10.70 -3.23
N ILE A 61 6.66 -9.50 -2.86
CA ILE A 61 5.94 -8.26 -3.22
C ILE A 61 5.97 -8.06 -4.74
N HIS A 62 7.12 -8.27 -5.36
CA HIS A 62 7.23 -8.12 -6.81
C HIS A 62 6.33 -9.10 -7.56
N LEU A 63 6.21 -10.32 -7.04
CA LEU A 63 5.35 -11.32 -7.67
C LEU A 63 3.88 -10.94 -7.55
N VAL A 64 3.45 -10.40 -6.40
CA VAL A 64 2.09 -9.91 -6.23
C VAL A 64 1.81 -8.79 -7.23
N LYS A 65 2.75 -7.86 -7.37
CA LYS A 65 2.62 -6.74 -8.31
C LYS A 65 2.44 -7.25 -9.74
N LYS A 66 3.21 -8.25 -10.12
CA LYS A 66 3.14 -8.83 -11.45
C LYS A 66 1.78 -9.47 -11.73
N ARG A 67 1.21 -10.13 -10.71
CA ARG A 67 -0.09 -10.79 -10.83
C ARG A 67 -1.25 -9.80 -10.91
N LYS A 68 -1.10 -8.63 -10.31
CA LYS A 68 -2.17 -7.62 -10.22
C LYS A 68 -2.29 -6.73 -11.45
N ARG A 69 -1.48 -6.91 -12.45
CA ARG A 69 -1.51 -6.07 -13.64
C ARG A 69 -2.59 -6.48 -14.62
#